data_21b0550343c7317d5395054e2568e279
#
_entry.id   21b0550343c7317d5395054e2568e279
#
_cell.length_a   1.000
_cell.length_b   1.000
_cell.length_c   1.000
_cell.angle_alpha   90.00
_cell.angle_beta   90.00
_cell.angle_gamma   90.00
#
_symmetry.space_group_name_H-M   'P 1'
#
loop_
_entity.id
_entity.type
_entity.pdbx_description
1 polymer ?
#
loop_
_entity_poly.entity_id
_entity_poly.type
_entity_poly.pdbx_seq_one_letter_code
_entity_poly.pdbx_strand_id
1 'polypeptide(L)'
;MLGRKENEQLKLHQSVQERRISEMQQIIDIDQLTGLLTQNTFLQQLPSIINDDSHTRYYVIYLDISCFKLINELFNMETGDIILKTAASYFNTIIGKRGIATHLSADAFALLLPEDLVDMDLLIQGLDAMMHSLSIYRSITFYAGVYPIDNIYLSPEQMLDRAHLAMTSARKFQTKRYIIYDDALRTKLREERLIAKEMEPALKEGQFFVKFQPIYQLVGDIDHAMPIAGEALLRWQHPQQGSISPKKFIPIFEKNGFISRIDRYAWEQACHFLSRQRDWGLPIYPVSINISHINFYDNSFVDYLLRLLRKYDLKPWMLWLELTEKSYSHAPEQFFKILRRLKSCGFQVIMDAFGSNFSSVRLLQNLAVDMIKIDLHSFYTQPDNPRGDIILSTIIDLASKLDVKVIIESVETKELAEKCSKWDAIICKASIIPDHLPLMIILNFYLIISKFIQPMLYNKFSFLQVKNLSAKQKCPLIVPTPGTLKGHFLVKG
;
A
#
# COMPACT_ATOMS: atom_id res chain seq x y z
N MET A 1 19.41 21.33 -80.51
CA MET A 1 19.97 20.17 -79.78
C MET A 1 20.43 20.53 -78.36
N LEU A 2 20.87 21.75 -78.06
CA LEU A 2 21.33 22.18 -76.73
C LEU A 2 20.24 22.16 -75.68
N GLY A 3 19.02 22.68 -75.94
CA GLY A 3 17.94 22.75 -74.96
C GLY A 3 17.31 21.40 -74.53
N ARG A 4 17.53 20.30 -75.34
CA ARG A 4 17.11 18.95 -74.91
C ARG A 4 18.05 18.34 -73.88
N LYS A 5 19.34 18.58 -74.00
CA LYS A 5 20.35 18.09 -73.05
C LYS A 5 20.27 18.84 -71.71
N GLU A 6 19.98 20.12 -71.69
CA GLU A 6 19.75 20.87 -70.48
C GLU A 6 18.47 20.41 -69.72
N ASN A 7 17.40 20.13 -70.45
CA ASN A 7 16.18 19.62 -69.84
C ASN A 7 16.32 18.21 -69.28
N GLU A 8 17.15 17.34 -69.91
CA GLU A 8 17.46 16.02 -69.39
C GLU A 8 18.33 16.11 -68.11
N GLN A 9 19.30 17.02 -68.10
CA GLN A 9 20.12 17.26 -66.90
C GLN A 9 19.30 17.82 -65.74
N LEU A 10 18.38 18.75 -66.00
CA LEU A 10 17.48 19.29 -64.95
C LEU A 10 16.56 18.20 -64.39
N LYS A 11 15.97 17.34 -65.24
CA LYS A 11 15.15 16.21 -64.78
C LYS A 11 15.98 15.19 -63.96
N LEU A 12 17.19 14.91 -64.35
CA LEU A 12 18.07 14.02 -63.60
C LEU A 12 18.44 14.64 -62.26
N HIS A 13 18.72 15.95 -62.21
CA HIS A 13 19.00 16.63 -60.96
C HIS A 13 17.82 16.68 -60.02
N GLN A 14 16.62 16.94 -60.53
CA GLN A 14 15.39 16.87 -59.75
C GLN A 14 15.10 15.46 -59.21
N SER A 15 15.29 14.42 -60.00
CA SER A 15 15.07 13.03 -59.56
C SER A 15 16.10 12.61 -58.48
N VAL A 16 17.35 13.09 -58.56
CA VAL A 16 18.37 12.84 -57.55
C VAL A 16 18.09 13.62 -56.26
N GLN A 17 17.57 14.84 -56.35
CA GLN A 17 17.15 15.62 -55.18
C GLN A 17 15.93 15.01 -54.51
N GLU A 18 14.90 14.60 -55.29
CA GLU A 18 13.70 13.91 -54.76
C GLU A 18 14.09 12.59 -54.08
N ARG A 19 15.03 11.83 -54.65
CA ARG A 19 15.54 10.61 -54.05
C ARG A 19 16.27 10.88 -52.70
N ARG A 20 17.13 11.90 -52.67
CA ARG A 20 17.80 12.33 -51.44
C ARG A 20 16.83 12.83 -50.36
N ILE A 21 15.81 13.58 -50.75
CA ILE A 21 14.74 14.05 -49.83
C ILE A 21 13.98 12.85 -49.30
N SER A 22 13.60 11.89 -50.14
CA SER A 22 12.91 10.66 -49.72
C SER A 22 13.77 9.78 -48.80
N GLU A 23 15.09 9.65 -49.11
CA GLU A 23 16.04 8.92 -48.25
C GLU A 23 16.24 9.64 -46.90
N MET A 24 16.34 10.98 -46.88
CA MET A 24 16.39 11.77 -45.66
C MET A 24 15.08 11.68 -44.84
N GLN A 25 13.93 11.70 -45.49
CA GLN A 25 12.65 11.50 -44.82
C GLN A 25 12.54 10.11 -44.20
N GLN A 26 12.95 9.04 -44.89
CA GLN A 26 12.98 7.69 -44.32
C GLN A 26 13.92 7.58 -43.09
N ILE A 27 15.04 8.32 -43.08
CA ILE A 27 15.97 8.37 -41.93
C ILE A 27 15.32 9.10 -40.73
N ILE A 28 14.43 10.06 -40.99
CA ILE A 28 13.72 10.83 -39.96
C ILE A 28 12.53 10.06 -39.42
N ASP A 29 11.89 9.25 -40.28
CA ASP A 29 10.61 8.62 -39.97
C ASP A 29 10.73 7.26 -39.28
N ILE A 30 11.86 6.56 -39.44
CA ILE A 30 12.09 5.18 -38.97
C ILE A 30 13.30 5.10 -38.05
N ASP A 31 13.09 4.43 -36.89
CA ASP A 31 14.19 4.09 -35.97
C ASP A 31 15.12 3.04 -36.60
N GLN A 32 16.39 3.39 -36.72
CA GLN A 32 17.42 2.59 -37.44
C GLN A 32 17.70 1.24 -36.74
N LEU A 33 17.48 1.13 -35.43
CA LEU A 33 17.74 -0.10 -34.70
C LEU A 33 16.61 -1.12 -34.88
N THR A 34 15.39 -0.66 -34.74
CA THR A 34 14.19 -1.53 -34.62
C THR A 34 13.39 -1.62 -35.91
N GLY A 35 13.55 -0.66 -36.83
CA GLY A 35 12.77 -0.57 -38.07
C GLY A 35 11.30 -0.11 -37.84
N LEU A 36 10.95 0.27 -36.61
CA LEU A 36 9.65 0.87 -36.26
C LEU A 36 9.66 2.38 -36.56
N LEU A 37 8.50 3.03 -36.46
CA LEU A 37 8.42 4.48 -36.57
C LEU A 37 9.23 5.16 -35.45
N THR A 38 9.77 6.36 -35.74
CA THR A 38 10.22 7.25 -34.66
C THR A 38 9.04 7.79 -33.88
N GLN A 39 9.26 8.22 -32.63
CA GLN A 39 8.23 8.81 -31.79
C GLN A 39 7.50 9.99 -32.48
N ASN A 40 8.26 10.87 -33.15
CA ASN A 40 7.69 12.02 -33.84
C ASN A 40 6.72 11.59 -34.95
N THR A 41 7.13 10.66 -35.79
CA THR A 41 6.31 10.15 -36.88
C THR A 41 5.09 9.42 -36.36
N PHE A 42 5.20 8.63 -35.30
CA PHE A 42 4.09 7.98 -34.63
C PHE A 42 3.05 9.01 -34.13
N LEU A 43 3.47 10.06 -33.42
CA LEU A 43 2.59 11.10 -32.90
C LEU A 43 1.92 11.91 -34.04
N GLN A 44 2.61 12.13 -35.15
CA GLN A 44 2.05 12.81 -36.32
C GLN A 44 1.00 11.96 -37.06
N GLN A 45 1.20 10.65 -37.19
CA GLN A 45 0.29 9.75 -37.90
C GLN A 45 -0.94 9.35 -37.07
N LEU A 46 -0.83 9.32 -35.74
CA LEU A 46 -1.86 8.88 -34.83
C LEU A 46 -3.22 9.57 -35.07
N PRO A 47 -3.33 10.92 -35.20
CA PRO A 47 -4.62 11.58 -35.43
C PRO A 47 -5.27 11.23 -36.76
N SER A 48 -4.48 11.06 -37.84
CA SER A 48 -5.02 10.69 -39.16
C SER A 48 -5.65 9.31 -39.12
N ILE A 49 -4.99 8.32 -38.52
CA ILE A 49 -5.51 6.94 -38.41
C ILE A 49 -6.82 6.89 -37.63
N ILE A 50 -6.90 7.62 -36.51
CA ILE A 50 -8.11 7.65 -35.68
C ILE A 50 -9.28 8.34 -36.40
N ASN A 51 -8.98 9.39 -37.15
CA ASN A 51 -10.03 10.15 -37.87
C ASN A 51 -10.51 9.47 -39.14
N ASP A 52 -9.64 8.71 -39.80
CA ASP A 52 -9.97 8.01 -41.07
C ASP A 52 -10.94 6.85 -40.81
N ASP A 53 -10.94 6.25 -39.63
CA ASP A 53 -11.85 5.17 -39.25
C ASP A 53 -12.63 5.52 -37.96
N SER A 54 -13.57 6.43 -38.09
CA SER A 54 -14.38 6.95 -36.97
C SER A 54 -15.31 5.91 -36.31
N HIS A 55 -15.46 4.71 -36.91
CA HIS A 55 -16.29 3.62 -36.38
C HIS A 55 -15.49 2.63 -35.54
N THR A 56 -14.17 2.66 -35.62
CA THR A 56 -13.28 1.76 -34.88
C THR A 56 -12.71 2.45 -33.64
N ARG A 57 -12.84 1.82 -32.50
CA ARG A 57 -12.18 2.27 -31.28
C ARG A 57 -10.71 1.87 -31.31
N TYR A 58 -9.82 2.81 -31.03
CA TYR A 58 -8.39 2.58 -30.98
C TYR A 58 -7.85 2.63 -29.57
N TYR A 59 -6.73 1.95 -29.36
CA TYR A 59 -6.02 1.85 -28.10
C TYR A 59 -4.56 2.26 -28.27
N VAL A 60 -4.06 3.13 -27.40
CA VAL A 60 -2.64 3.40 -27.28
C VAL A 60 -2.09 2.49 -26.18
N ILE A 61 -1.09 1.68 -26.54
CA ILE A 61 -0.43 0.75 -25.63
C ILE A 61 1.01 1.21 -25.45
N TYR A 62 1.42 1.49 -24.23
CA TYR A 62 2.80 1.78 -23.87
C TYR A 62 3.42 0.54 -23.23
N LEU A 63 4.58 0.10 -23.71
CA LEU A 63 5.31 -1.06 -23.20
C LEU A 63 6.70 -0.64 -22.73
N ASP A 64 7.19 -1.30 -21.68
CA ASP A 64 8.49 -1.06 -21.07
C ASP A 64 9.11 -2.40 -20.66
N ILE A 65 10.42 -2.55 -20.86
CA ILE A 65 11.17 -3.75 -20.50
C ILE A 65 11.76 -3.57 -19.10
N SER A 66 11.37 -4.44 -18.18
CA SER A 66 11.87 -4.38 -16.80
C SER A 66 13.37 -4.66 -16.73
N CYS A 67 14.09 -3.83 -15.96
CA CYS A 67 15.53 -4.01 -15.69
C CYS A 67 16.43 -4.01 -16.94
N PHE A 68 16.02 -3.39 -18.04
CA PHE A 68 16.77 -3.39 -19.30
C PHE A 68 18.22 -2.85 -19.15
N LYS A 69 18.40 -1.80 -18.34
CA LYS A 69 19.73 -1.28 -18.03
C LYS A 69 20.64 -2.34 -17.40
N LEU A 70 20.11 -3.13 -16.48
CA LEU A 70 20.83 -4.23 -15.82
C LEU A 70 21.20 -5.34 -16.83
N ILE A 71 20.32 -5.61 -17.80
CA ILE A 71 20.59 -6.56 -18.88
C ILE A 71 21.80 -6.08 -19.69
N ASN A 72 21.84 -4.81 -20.09
CA ASN A 72 22.96 -4.23 -20.83
C ASN A 72 24.27 -4.25 -20.01
N GLU A 73 24.21 -4.01 -18.70
CA GLU A 73 25.37 -4.06 -17.80
C GLU A 73 25.92 -5.48 -17.62
N LEU A 74 25.04 -6.49 -17.51
CA LEU A 74 25.44 -7.88 -17.28
C LEU A 74 25.87 -8.62 -18.55
N PHE A 75 25.33 -8.25 -19.72
CA PHE A 75 25.48 -9.04 -20.94
C PHE A 75 26.10 -8.27 -22.11
N ASN A 76 25.97 -7.05 -22.25
CA ASN A 76 26.41 -6.07 -23.21
C ASN A 76 25.26 -5.40 -23.99
N MET A 77 25.60 -4.33 -24.69
CA MET A 77 24.67 -3.55 -25.54
C MET A 77 24.10 -4.36 -26.71
N GLU A 78 24.89 -5.26 -27.30
CA GLU A 78 24.44 -6.10 -28.43
C GLU A 78 23.30 -7.02 -28.04
N THR A 79 23.31 -7.55 -26.80
CA THR A 79 22.19 -8.35 -26.24
C THR A 79 20.95 -7.52 -26.11
N GLY A 80 21.04 -6.30 -25.60
CA GLY A 80 19.93 -5.36 -25.54
C GLY A 80 19.35 -5.07 -26.93
N ASP A 81 20.19 -4.82 -27.91
CA ASP A 81 19.79 -4.57 -29.31
C ASP A 81 19.00 -5.76 -29.90
N ILE A 82 19.46 -6.99 -29.63
CA ILE A 82 18.76 -8.20 -30.07
C ILE A 82 17.36 -8.27 -29.44
N ILE A 83 17.22 -7.98 -28.14
CA ILE A 83 15.94 -7.95 -27.43
C ILE A 83 15.00 -6.91 -28.06
N LEU A 84 15.50 -5.68 -28.31
CA LEU A 84 14.71 -4.61 -28.92
C LEU A 84 14.25 -4.97 -30.32
N LYS A 85 15.15 -5.52 -31.17
CA LYS A 85 14.84 -5.97 -32.53
C LYS A 85 13.81 -7.11 -32.54
N THR A 86 13.92 -8.03 -31.58
CA THR A 86 12.98 -9.16 -31.47
C THR A 86 11.59 -8.67 -31.07
N ALA A 87 11.49 -7.76 -30.09
CA ALA A 87 10.24 -7.15 -29.70
C ALA A 87 9.62 -6.36 -30.88
N ALA A 88 10.41 -5.56 -31.58
CA ALA A 88 9.96 -4.80 -32.74
C ALA A 88 9.44 -5.70 -33.88
N SER A 89 10.11 -6.80 -34.15
CA SER A 89 9.68 -7.80 -35.15
C SER A 89 8.31 -8.38 -34.76
N TYR A 90 8.11 -8.70 -33.49
CA TYR A 90 6.82 -9.16 -33.01
C TYR A 90 5.72 -8.10 -33.16
N PHE A 91 6.00 -6.85 -32.79
CA PHE A 91 5.03 -5.77 -32.95
C PHE A 91 4.63 -5.58 -34.42
N ASN A 92 5.57 -5.65 -35.36
CA ASN A 92 5.28 -5.58 -36.78
C ASN A 92 4.35 -6.71 -37.27
N THR A 93 4.37 -7.88 -36.63
CA THR A 93 3.46 -8.97 -36.98
C THR A 93 2.03 -8.74 -36.51
N ILE A 94 1.87 -8.10 -35.32
CA ILE A 94 0.53 -7.90 -34.70
C ILE A 94 -0.17 -6.63 -35.16
N ILE A 95 0.55 -5.55 -35.51
CA ILE A 95 -0.06 -4.27 -35.91
C ILE A 95 -0.78 -4.37 -37.27
N GLY A 96 -0.37 -5.28 -38.14
CA GLY A 96 -0.99 -5.47 -39.47
C GLY A 96 -0.95 -4.18 -40.30
N LYS A 97 -2.06 -3.92 -41.04
CA LYS A 97 -2.19 -2.72 -41.90
C LYS A 97 -2.93 -1.56 -41.21
N ARG A 98 -3.59 -1.83 -40.09
CA ARG A 98 -4.47 -0.87 -39.40
C ARG A 98 -3.86 -0.27 -38.11
N GLY A 99 -2.71 -0.77 -37.70
CA GLY A 99 -1.99 -0.26 -36.54
C GLY A 99 -0.67 0.36 -36.90
N ILE A 100 -0.05 1.05 -35.95
CA ILE A 100 1.32 1.56 -36.05
C ILE A 100 2.07 1.29 -34.74
N ALA A 101 3.40 1.17 -34.82
CA ALA A 101 4.27 0.96 -33.67
C ALA A 101 5.47 1.89 -33.72
N THR A 102 5.98 2.27 -32.55
CA THR A 102 7.17 3.10 -32.43
C THR A 102 8.10 2.57 -31.34
N HIS A 103 9.39 2.75 -31.54
CA HIS A 103 10.40 2.70 -30.49
C HIS A 103 10.57 4.11 -29.94
N LEU A 104 10.26 4.29 -28.64
CA LEU A 104 10.25 5.61 -28.01
C LEU A 104 11.66 6.01 -27.55
N SER A 105 12.24 5.19 -26.69
CA SER A 105 13.62 5.39 -26.17
C SER A 105 14.04 4.18 -25.34
N ALA A 106 15.33 3.87 -25.34
CA ALA A 106 15.95 2.82 -24.53
C ALA A 106 15.17 1.47 -24.57
N ASP A 107 14.25 1.25 -23.66
CA ASP A 107 13.49 0.02 -23.42
C ASP A 107 11.96 0.19 -23.62
N ALA A 108 11.54 1.32 -24.19
CA ALA A 108 10.15 1.70 -24.29
C ALA A 108 9.60 1.68 -25.73
N PHE A 109 8.40 1.15 -25.89
CA PHE A 109 7.65 1.08 -27.13
C PHE A 109 6.23 1.64 -26.98
N ALA A 110 5.65 2.06 -28.09
CA ALA A 110 4.22 2.35 -28.14
C ALA A 110 3.58 1.74 -29.38
N LEU A 111 2.33 1.30 -29.21
CA LEU A 111 1.49 0.75 -30.25
C LEU A 111 0.19 1.53 -30.33
N LEU A 112 -0.33 1.76 -31.52
CA LEU A 112 -1.71 2.14 -31.77
C LEU A 112 -2.40 0.96 -32.46
N LEU A 113 -3.39 0.37 -31.81
CA LEU A 113 -4.12 -0.78 -32.33
C LEU A 113 -5.63 -0.55 -32.30
N PRO A 114 -6.40 -1.02 -33.31
CA PRO A 114 -7.84 -1.06 -33.24
C PRO A 114 -8.30 -2.13 -32.23
N GLU A 115 -9.47 -1.94 -31.64
CA GLU A 115 -10.02 -2.76 -30.55
C GLU A 115 -10.05 -4.27 -30.85
N ASP A 116 -10.35 -4.64 -32.08
CA ASP A 116 -10.40 -6.04 -32.50
C ASP A 116 -9.05 -6.76 -32.56
N LEU A 117 -7.94 -6.01 -32.50
CA LEU A 117 -6.58 -6.55 -32.42
C LEU A 117 -6.00 -6.48 -30.98
N VAL A 118 -6.73 -5.91 -30.02
CA VAL A 118 -6.22 -5.75 -28.64
C VAL A 118 -6.62 -6.94 -27.78
N ASP A 119 -5.73 -7.90 -27.70
CA ASP A 119 -5.74 -8.93 -26.65
C ASP A 119 -4.42 -8.82 -25.87
N MET A 120 -4.49 -8.21 -24.68
CA MET A 120 -3.30 -7.94 -23.88
C MET A 120 -2.66 -9.21 -23.30
N ASP A 121 -3.43 -10.24 -23.03
CA ASP A 121 -2.90 -11.51 -22.51
C ASP A 121 -2.15 -12.25 -23.64
N LEU A 122 -2.70 -12.30 -24.84
CA LEU A 122 -2.02 -12.86 -26.01
C LEU A 122 -0.78 -12.04 -26.38
N LEU A 123 -0.85 -10.71 -26.34
CA LEU A 123 0.26 -9.83 -26.64
C LEU A 123 1.46 -10.11 -25.71
N ILE A 124 1.20 -10.18 -24.41
CA ILE A 124 2.25 -10.43 -23.40
C ILE A 124 2.75 -11.87 -23.49
N GLN A 125 1.90 -12.86 -23.67
CA GLN A 125 2.30 -14.25 -23.86
C GLN A 125 3.17 -14.43 -25.12
N GLY A 126 2.81 -13.75 -26.23
CA GLY A 126 3.60 -13.76 -27.45
C GLY A 126 5.00 -13.14 -27.25
N LEU A 127 5.09 -12.00 -26.55
CA LEU A 127 6.37 -11.40 -26.18
C LEU A 127 7.20 -12.37 -25.32
N ASP A 128 6.60 -12.98 -24.29
CA ASP A 128 7.28 -13.95 -23.44
C ASP A 128 7.81 -15.13 -24.26
N ALA A 129 7.01 -15.69 -25.17
CA ALA A 129 7.40 -16.79 -26.03
C ALA A 129 8.57 -16.41 -26.96
N MET A 130 8.53 -15.22 -27.56
CA MET A 130 9.64 -14.69 -28.40
C MET A 130 10.92 -14.51 -27.59
N MET A 131 10.83 -13.95 -26.39
CA MET A 131 11.99 -13.77 -25.51
C MET A 131 12.57 -15.11 -25.03
N HIS A 132 11.72 -16.11 -24.74
CA HIS A 132 12.18 -17.45 -24.39
C HIS A 132 12.96 -18.14 -25.52
N SER A 133 12.63 -17.85 -26.79
CA SER A 133 13.36 -18.41 -27.94
C SER A 133 14.79 -17.91 -28.08
N LEU A 134 15.11 -16.75 -27.47
CA LEU A 134 16.45 -16.16 -27.53
C LEU A 134 17.50 -16.90 -26.68
N SER A 135 17.13 -17.95 -25.93
CA SER A 135 18.02 -18.75 -25.06
C SER A 135 18.83 -17.94 -24.03
N ILE A 136 18.68 -16.63 -24.03
CA ILE A 136 19.53 -15.70 -23.27
C ILE A 136 18.96 -15.44 -21.89
N TYR A 137 17.63 -15.48 -21.70
CA TYR A 137 17.01 -15.12 -20.42
C TYR A 137 15.64 -15.71 -20.12
N ARG A 138 15.54 -16.29 -18.92
CA ARG A 138 14.29 -16.70 -18.29
C ARG A 138 13.52 -15.54 -17.59
N SER A 139 14.00 -14.30 -17.62
CA SER A 139 13.47 -13.23 -16.77
C SER A 139 13.23 -11.87 -17.42
N ILE A 140 13.16 -11.78 -18.76
CA ILE A 140 12.74 -10.54 -19.41
C ILE A 140 11.26 -10.35 -19.19
N THR A 141 10.89 -9.25 -18.55
CA THR A 141 9.51 -8.96 -18.19
C THR A 141 9.07 -7.66 -18.85
N PHE A 142 7.99 -7.71 -19.64
CA PHE A 142 7.34 -6.51 -20.16
C PHE A 142 6.21 -6.06 -19.25
N TYR A 143 6.13 -4.76 -19.00
CA TYR A 143 4.98 -4.11 -18.41
C TYR A 143 4.29 -3.24 -19.43
N ALA A 144 2.96 -3.23 -19.43
CA ALA A 144 2.18 -2.46 -20.38
C ALA A 144 1.15 -1.56 -19.68
N GLY A 145 0.89 -0.42 -20.30
CA GLY A 145 -0.23 0.44 -19.98
C GLY A 145 -1.08 0.68 -21.20
N VAL A 146 -2.37 0.55 -21.06
CA VAL A 146 -3.34 0.61 -22.15
C VAL A 146 -4.24 1.82 -21.95
N TYR A 147 -4.29 2.71 -22.91
CA TYR A 147 -5.27 3.81 -22.95
C TYR A 147 -6.29 3.55 -24.04
N PRO A 148 -7.54 3.19 -23.70
CA PRO A 148 -8.64 3.18 -24.65
C PRO A 148 -8.94 4.63 -25.06
N ILE A 149 -8.87 4.95 -26.35
CA ILE A 149 -9.14 6.32 -26.80
C ILE A 149 -10.64 6.59 -26.69
N ASP A 150 -11.00 7.25 -25.60
CA ASP A 150 -12.37 7.69 -25.27
C ASP A 150 -12.59 9.17 -25.57
N ASN A 151 -11.50 9.93 -25.78
CA ASN A 151 -11.53 11.35 -26.08
C ASN A 151 -10.55 11.68 -27.21
N ILE A 152 -11.09 11.85 -28.42
CA ILE A 152 -10.30 12.18 -29.63
C ILE A 152 -9.76 13.60 -29.65
N TYR A 153 -10.24 14.50 -28.75
CA TYR A 153 -9.75 15.89 -28.64
C TYR A 153 -8.47 16.01 -27.83
N LEU A 154 -7.97 14.95 -27.25
CA LEU A 154 -6.66 14.94 -26.60
C LEU A 154 -5.54 14.99 -27.65
N SER A 155 -4.43 15.66 -27.29
CA SER A 155 -3.26 15.57 -28.14
C SER A 155 -2.65 14.16 -28.11
N PRO A 156 -1.95 13.72 -29.16
CA PRO A 156 -1.28 12.43 -29.22
C PRO A 156 -0.34 12.19 -28.01
N GLU A 157 0.37 13.25 -27.58
CA GLU A 157 1.25 13.20 -26.41
C GLU A 157 0.45 12.92 -25.13
N GLN A 158 -0.72 13.53 -24.96
CA GLN A 158 -1.60 13.28 -23.81
C GLN A 158 -2.16 11.86 -23.80
N MET A 159 -2.46 11.28 -24.97
CA MET A 159 -2.88 9.90 -25.09
C MET A 159 -1.74 8.95 -24.70
N LEU A 160 -0.54 9.22 -25.18
CA LEU A 160 0.68 8.46 -24.84
C LEU A 160 1.01 8.57 -23.33
N ASP A 161 0.90 9.76 -22.75
CA ASP A 161 1.09 9.99 -21.31
C ASP A 161 0.12 9.18 -20.45
N ARG A 162 -1.15 9.06 -20.87
CA ARG A 162 -2.14 8.22 -20.16
C ARG A 162 -1.76 6.74 -20.20
N ALA A 163 -1.34 6.23 -21.35
CA ALA A 163 -0.84 4.86 -21.47
C ALA A 163 0.43 4.66 -20.61
N HIS A 164 1.36 5.61 -20.62
CA HIS A 164 2.57 5.57 -19.79
C HIS A 164 2.25 5.58 -18.28
N LEU A 165 1.27 6.37 -17.82
CA LEU A 165 0.82 6.36 -16.42
C LEU A 165 0.26 4.99 -16.01
N ALA A 166 -0.50 4.34 -16.88
CA ALA A 166 -1.02 3.00 -16.64
C ALA A 166 0.12 1.96 -16.58
N MET A 167 1.09 2.01 -17.51
CA MET A 167 2.27 1.14 -17.52
C MET A 167 3.10 1.32 -16.23
N THR A 168 3.38 2.55 -15.84
CA THR A 168 4.12 2.85 -14.59
C THR A 168 3.40 2.27 -13.38
N SER A 169 2.07 2.26 -13.38
CA SER A 169 1.26 1.65 -12.32
C SER A 169 1.36 0.12 -12.34
N ALA A 170 1.32 -0.52 -13.51
CA ALA A 170 1.49 -1.97 -13.66
C ALA A 170 2.86 -2.41 -13.11
N ARG A 171 3.94 -1.72 -13.51
CA ARG A 171 5.30 -1.96 -13.04
C ARG A 171 5.44 -1.74 -11.53
N LYS A 172 4.75 -0.74 -10.98
CA LYS A 172 4.77 -0.43 -9.54
C LYS A 172 4.11 -1.51 -8.70
N PHE A 173 2.96 -2.02 -9.12
CA PHE A 173 2.17 -2.97 -8.34
C PHE A 173 2.63 -4.42 -8.53
N GLN A 174 3.28 -4.75 -9.64
CA GLN A 174 3.80 -6.09 -9.99
C GLN A 174 2.77 -7.24 -9.92
N THR A 175 1.53 -6.95 -9.58
CA THR A 175 0.43 -7.92 -9.50
C THR A 175 -0.17 -8.24 -10.85
N LYS A 176 -0.04 -7.31 -11.81
CA LYS A 176 -0.50 -7.45 -13.19
C LYS A 176 0.58 -6.94 -14.14
N ARG A 177 0.71 -7.62 -15.27
CA ARG A 177 1.64 -7.24 -16.34
C ARG A 177 1.18 -6.01 -17.12
N TYR A 178 -0.12 -5.71 -17.07
CA TYR A 178 -0.69 -4.53 -17.69
C TYR A 178 -1.81 -3.91 -16.84
N ILE A 179 -2.04 -2.63 -17.05
CA ILE A 179 -3.17 -1.86 -16.48
C ILE A 179 -3.81 -1.05 -17.59
N ILE A 180 -5.14 -1.05 -17.61
CA ILE A 180 -5.93 -0.19 -18.48
C ILE A 180 -6.13 1.15 -17.75
N TYR A 181 -5.82 2.24 -18.45
CA TYR A 181 -6.02 3.58 -17.92
C TYR A 181 -7.51 3.88 -17.79
N ASP A 182 -7.90 4.42 -16.66
CA ASP A 182 -9.18 5.05 -16.40
C ASP A 182 -8.99 6.33 -15.55
N ASP A 183 -10.03 7.14 -15.46
CA ASP A 183 -9.95 8.37 -14.65
C ASP A 183 -9.83 8.10 -13.15
N ALA A 184 -10.26 6.93 -12.68
CA ALA A 184 -10.07 6.49 -11.29
C ALA A 184 -8.59 6.28 -10.98
N LEU A 185 -7.83 5.66 -11.90
CA LEU A 185 -6.38 5.51 -11.79
C LEU A 185 -5.68 6.89 -11.68
N ARG A 186 -6.06 7.83 -12.55
CA ARG A 186 -5.52 9.20 -12.52
C ARG A 186 -5.78 9.89 -11.19
N THR A 187 -7.01 9.80 -10.70
CA THR A 187 -7.42 10.36 -9.41
C THR A 187 -6.62 9.74 -8.27
N LYS A 188 -6.49 8.42 -8.24
CA LYS A 188 -5.69 7.69 -7.26
C LYS A 188 -4.23 8.13 -7.25
N LEU A 189 -3.60 8.24 -8.42
CA LEU A 189 -2.20 8.67 -8.54
C LEU A 189 -2.00 10.12 -8.08
N ARG A 190 -2.99 10.99 -8.36
CA ARG A 190 -2.99 12.37 -7.88
C ARG A 190 -3.09 12.44 -6.35
N GLU A 191 -4.01 11.66 -5.76
CA GLU A 191 -4.14 11.54 -4.31
C GLU A 191 -2.83 11.03 -3.66
N GLU A 192 -2.22 9.97 -4.23
CA GLU A 192 -0.94 9.45 -3.73
C GLU A 192 0.18 10.51 -3.74
N ARG A 193 0.27 11.30 -4.82
CA ARG A 193 1.24 12.40 -4.91
C ARG A 193 1.00 13.51 -3.88
N LEU A 194 -0.27 13.87 -3.65
CA LEU A 194 -0.63 14.85 -2.63
C LEU A 194 -0.25 14.37 -1.23
N ILE A 195 -0.61 13.13 -0.88
CA ILE A 195 -0.24 12.50 0.39
C ILE A 195 1.29 12.49 0.58
N ALA A 196 2.05 12.11 -0.45
CA ALA A 196 3.50 12.09 -0.40
C ALA A 196 4.12 13.49 -0.24
N LYS A 197 3.49 14.53 -0.79
CA LYS A 197 3.94 15.92 -0.65
C LYS A 197 3.65 16.49 0.74
N GLU A 198 2.52 16.09 1.33
CA GLU A 198 2.03 16.66 2.60
C GLU A 198 2.51 15.93 3.86
N MET A 199 3.05 14.72 3.75
CA MET A 199 3.45 13.89 4.88
C MET A 199 4.46 14.54 5.85
N GLU A 200 5.48 15.22 5.32
CA GLU A 200 6.51 15.90 6.12
C GLU A 200 5.96 17.13 6.86
N PRO A 201 5.26 18.09 6.19
CA PRO A 201 4.57 19.18 6.85
C PRO A 201 3.58 18.66 7.90
N ALA A 202 2.76 17.65 7.57
CA ALA A 202 1.76 17.10 8.47
C ALA A 202 2.34 16.57 9.78
N LEU A 203 3.51 15.91 9.73
CA LEU A 203 4.19 15.46 10.94
C LEU A 203 4.69 16.65 11.78
N LYS A 204 5.27 17.66 11.15
CA LYS A 204 5.78 18.85 11.85
C LYS A 204 4.66 19.68 12.48
N GLU A 205 3.52 19.75 11.83
CA GLU A 205 2.36 20.54 12.27
C GLU A 205 1.45 19.78 13.25
N GLY A 206 1.80 18.53 13.62
CA GLY A 206 1.06 17.74 14.60
C GLY A 206 -0.30 17.25 14.10
N GLN A 207 -0.45 17.04 12.77
CA GLN A 207 -1.67 16.52 12.18
C GLN A 207 -1.86 15.03 12.44
N PHE A 208 -0.79 14.31 12.81
CA PHE A 208 -0.85 12.90 13.20
C PHE A 208 -1.11 12.78 14.71
N PHE A 209 -1.92 11.79 15.05
CA PHE A 209 -2.16 11.41 16.45
C PHE A 209 -2.44 9.92 16.55
N VAL A 210 -2.37 9.39 17.78
CA VAL A 210 -2.62 7.98 18.06
C VAL A 210 -3.96 7.84 18.79
N LYS A 211 -4.82 6.94 18.29
CA LYS A 211 -5.97 6.44 19.03
C LYS A 211 -5.61 5.11 19.66
N PHE A 212 -6.07 4.90 20.89
CA PHE A 212 -5.90 3.62 21.58
C PHE A 212 -7.20 2.84 21.50
N GLN A 213 -7.15 1.64 20.92
CA GLN A 213 -8.29 0.73 20.84
C GLN A 213 -8.09 -0.37 21.88
N PRO A 214 -9.02 -0.57 22.83
CA PRO A 214 -8.87 -1.58 23.86
C PRO A 214 -8.95 -3.00 23.30
N ILE A 215 -8.17 -3.90 23.88
CA ILE A 215 -8.13 -5.34 23.67
C ILE A 215 -8.73 -5.97 24.93
N TYR A 216 -9.72 -6.84 24.75
CA TYR A 216 -10.48 -7.45 25.85
C TYR A 216 -10.25 -8.95 25.92
N GLN A 217 -10.21 -9.48 27.13
CA GLN A 217 -10.38 -10.90 27.39
C GLN A 217 -11.81 -11.18 27.79
N LEU A 218 -12.43 -12.15 27.14
CA LEU A 218 -13.75 -12.65 27.54
C LEU A 218 -13.60 -13.66 28.67
N VAL A 219 -14.39 -13.45 29.74
CA VAL A 219 -14.49 -14.39 30.87
C VAL A 219 -15.92 -14.86 30.93
N GLY A 220 -16.22 -15.94 30.19
CA GLY A 220 -17.54 -16.49 30.08
C GLY A 220 -18.41 -15.83 29.00
N ASP A 221 -18.96 -14.65 29.23
CA ASP A 221 -19.78 -13.92 28.27
C ASP A 221 -19.23 -12.49 27.99
N ILE A 222 -19.85 -11.80 27.03
CA ILE A 222 -19.44 -10.45 26.61
C ILE A 222 -19.66 -9.40 27.70
N ASP A 223 -20.59 -9.62 28.59
CA ASP A 223 -20.91 -8.68 29.65
C ASP A 223 -19.84 -8.67 30.76
N HIS A 224 -18.98 -9.69 30.79
CA HIS A 224 -17.85 -9.84 31.69
C HIS A 224 -16.49 -9.62 30.98
N ALA A 225 -16.48 -8.98 29.80
CA ALA A 225 -15.24 -8.67 29.08
C ALA A 225 -14.35 -7.71 29.89
N MET A 226 -13.07 -8.08 30.09
CA MET A 226 -12.11 -7.28 30.81
C MET A 226 -11.03 -6.73 29.88
N PRO A 227 -10.71 -5.43 29.91
CA PRO A 227 -9.61 -4.89 29.15
C PRO A 227 -8.28 -5.44 29.69
N ILE A 228 -7.43 -5.91 28.78
CA ILE A 228 -6.12 -6.46 29.12
C ILE A 228 -4.98 -5.68 28.46
N ALA A 229 -5.24 -4.96 27.37
CA ALA A 229 -4.26 -4.17 26.63
C ALA A 229 -4.96 -3.10 25.76
N GLY A 230 -4.20 -2.30 25.06
CA GLY A 230 -4.70 -1.39 24.03
C GLY A 230 -3.85 -1.41 22.77
N GLU A 231 -4.45 -1.24 21.61
CA GLU A 231 -3.74 -1.10 20.33
C GLU A 231 -3.57 0.38 19.98
N ALA A 232 -2.33 0.79 19.69
CA ALA A 232 -1.98 2.14 19.27
C ALA A 232 -2.17 2.29 17.75
N LEU A 233 -3.21 2.99 17.35
CA LEU A 233 -3.62 3.14 15.96
C LEU A 233 -3.37 4.56 15.48
N LEU A 234 -2.43 4.71 14.55
CA LEU A 234 -2.12 6.00 13.93
C LEU A 234 -3.32 6.56 13.15
N ARG A 235 -3.55 7.86 13.29
CA ARG A 235 -4.59 8.62 12.58
C ARG A 235 -3.99 9.89 12.02
N TRP A 236 -4.50 10.34 10.89
CA TRP A 236 -4.12 11.60 10.27
C TRP A 236 -5.35 12.49 10.15
N GLN A 237 -5.35 13.62 10.86
CA GLN A 237 -6.38 14.65 10.76
C GLN A 237 -5.86 15.80 9.91
N HIS A 238 -6.24 15.77 8.64
CA HIS A 238 -5.84 16.82 7.70
C HIS A 238 -6.73 18.06 7.87
N PRO A 239 -6.16 19.30 7.85
CA PRO A 239 -6.94 20.51 8.10
C PRO A 239 -8.09 20.74 7.12
N GLN A 240 -7.92 20.38 5.86
CA GLN A 240 -8.90 20.60 4.79
C GLN A 240 -9.69 19.34 4.41
N GLN A 241 -9.05 18.16 4.42
CA GLN A 241 -9.65 16.90 3.98
C GLN A 241 -10.30 16.10 5.12
N GLY A 242 -10.15 16.56 6.37
CA GLY A 242 -10.63 15.82 7.54
C GLY A 242 -9.78 14.59 7.84
N SER A 243 -10.40 13.49 8.26
CA SER A 243 -9.69 12.27 8.63
C SER A 243 -9.27 11.47 7.38
N ILE A 244 -7.96 11.33 7.16
CA ILE A 244 -7.41 10.50 6.10
C ILE A 244 -7.22 9.06 6.64
N SER A 245 -7.75 8.08 5.92
CA SER A 245 -7.68 6.67 6.32
C SER A 245 -6.24 6.13 6.27
N PRO A 246 -5.79 5.35 7.28
CA PRO A 246 -4.51 4.65 7.26
C PRO A 246 -4.30 3.78 6.01
N LYS A 247 -5.35 3.17 5.50
CA LYS A 247 -5.31 2.38 4.25
C LYS A 247 -4.86 3.19 3.02
N LYS A 248 -5.05 4.53 3.05
CA LYS A 248 -4.62 5.43 1.97
C LYS A 248 -3.15 5.84 2.13
N PHE A 249 -2.70 6.21 3.32
CA PHE A 249 -1.37 6.82 3.49
C PHE A 249 -0.25 5.82 3.89
N ILE A 250 -0.55 4.76 4.65
CA ILE A 250 0.47 3.80 5.09
C ILE A 250 1.21 3.16 3.91
N PRO A 251 0.54 2.66 2.83
CA PRO A 251 1.25 2.08 1.70
C PRO A 251 2.17 3.07 0.98
N ILE A 252 1.82 4.36 0.99
CA ILE A 252 2.64 5.43 0.40
C ILE A 252 3.87 5.68 1.26
N PHE A 253 3.71 5.71 2.59
CA PHE A 253 4.80 5.91 3.53
C PHE A 253 5.76 4.72 3.57
N GLU A 254 5.28 3.50 3.44
CA GLU A 254 6.11 2.30 3.26
C GLU A 254 6.96 2.41 2.00
N LYS A 255 6.35 2.81 0.88
CA LYS A 255 7.00 2.90 -0.41
C LYS A 255 8.13 3.94 -0.47
N ASN A 256 7.96 5.09 0.20
CA ASN A 256 8.95 6.18 0.19
C ASN A 256 9.85 6.21 1.42
N GLY A 257 9.73 5.22 2.33
CA GLY A 257 10.53 5.08 3.54
C GLY A 257 10.12 6.00 4.70
N PHE A 258 9.13 6.87 4.52
CA PHE A 258 8.64 7.78 5.58
C PHE A 258 8.01 7.02 6.75
N ILE A 259 7.57 5.77 6.50
CA ILE A 259 6.96 4.91 7.51
C ILE A 259 7.84 4.77 8.76
N SER A 260 9.17 4.65 8.64
CA SER A 260 10.07 4.54 9.80
C SER A 260 10.01 5.75 10.72
N ARG A 261 9.79 6.95 10.18
CA ARG A 261 9.68 8.17 10.98
C ARG A 261 8.34 8.25 11.69
N ILE A 262 7.27 7.87 11.00
CA ILE A 262 5.91 7.90 11.56
C ILE A 262 5.71 6.77 12.58
N ASP A 263 6.33 5.61 12.37
CA ASP A 263 6.38 4.53 13.35
C ASP A 263 7.03 5.02 14.66
N ARG A 264 8.22 5.63 14.57
CA ARG A 264 8.91 6.19 15.75
C ARG A 264 8.06 7.22 16.47
N TYR A 265 7.33 8.07 15.75
CA TYR A 265 6.37 9.00 16.34
C TYR A 265 5.26 8.25 17.09
N ALA A 266 4.64 7.25 16.47
CA ALA A 266 3.56 6.47 17.08
C ALA A 266 4.04 5.71 18.33
N TRP A 267 5.25 5.13 18.29
CA TRP A 267 5.86 4.45 19.46
C TRP A 267 6.14 5.41 20.62
N GLU A 268 6.61 6.61 20.32
CA GLU A 268 6.82 7.64 21.34
C GLU A 268 5.50 8.08 21.98
N GLN A 269 4.42 8.24 21.18
CA GLN A 269 3.08 8.54 21.73
C GLN A 269 2.56 7.41 22.62
N ALA A 270 2.78 6.15 22.24
CA ALA A 270 2.42 4.99 23.06
C ALA A 270 3.19 4.97 24.39
N CYS A 271 4.50 5.20 24.37
CA CYS A 271 5.31 5.28 25.59
C CYS A 271 4.90 6.46 26.47
N HIS A 272 4.60 7.60 25.89
CA HIS A 272 4.11 8.76 26.63
C HIS A 272 2.74 8.49 27.30
N PHE A 273 1.85 7.78 26.62
CA PHE A 273 0.57 7.35 27.18
C PHE A 273 0.78 6.42 28.39
N LEU A 274 1.64 5.40 28.25
CA LEU A 274 1.97 4.46 29.33
C LEU A 274 2.60 5.15 30.54
N SER A 275 3.52 6.09 30.31
CA SER A 275 4.14 6.83 31.42
C SER A 275 3.13 7.65 32.20
N ARG A 276 2.14 8.23 31.53
CA ARG A 276 1.05 8.96 32.20
C ARG A 276 0.13 8.07 33.02
N GLN A 277 -0.20 6.86 32.53
CA GLN A 277 -0.96 5.90 33.36
C GLN A 277 -0.23 5.62 34.66
N ARG A 278 1.09 5.36 34.59
CA ARG A 278 1.93 5.16 35.76
C ARG A 278 1.92 6.37 36.69
N ASP A 279 2.21 7.56 36.17
CA ASP A 279 2.34 8.80 36.95
C ASP A 279 1.04 9.19 37.66
N TRP A 280 -0.11 8.75 37.10
CA TRP A 280 -1.41 8.95 37.74
C TRP A 280 -1.85 7.80 38.67
N GLY A 281 -0.99 6.79 38.87
CA GLY A 281 -1.29 5.64 39.71
C GLY A 281 -2.43 4.76 39.15
N LEU A 282 -2.66 4.82 37.85
CA LEU A 282 -3.69 4.00 37.19
C LEU A 282 -3.13 2.60 36.90
N PRO A 283 -4.01 1.58 36.76
CA PRO A 283 -3.60 0.28 36.26
C PRO A 283 -2.92 0.42 34.91
N ILE A 284 -1.73 -0.17 34.77
CA ILE A 284 -0.97 -0.14 33.53
C ILE A 284 -1.43 -1.29 32.66
N TYR A 285 -2.12 -0.96 31.57
CA TYR A 285 -2.43 -1.89 30.51
C TYR A 285 -1.38 -1.79 29.42
N PRO A 286 -0.76 -2.91 28.99
CA PRO A 286 0.18 -2.91 27.87
C PRO A 286 -0.43 -2.28 26.62
N VAL A 287 0.42 -1.67 25.80
CA VAL A 287 -0.01 -1.08 24.53
C VAL A 287 0.73 -1.78 23.39
N SER A 288 -0.02 -2.28 22.41
CA SER A 288 0.57 -2.80 21.19
C SER A 288 0.84 -1.69 20.18
N ILE A 289 1.96 -1.80 19.48
CA ILE A 289 2.42 -0.89 18.43
C ILE A 289 2.76 -1.67 17.17
N ASN A 290 2.38 -1.13 16.03
CA ASN A 290 2.72 -1.69 14.72
C ASN A 290 4.20 -1.44 14.38
N ILE A 291 4.87 -2.45 13.83
CA ILE A 291 6.26 -2.40 13.38
C ILE A 291 6.29 -2.69 11.88
N SER A 292 6.59 -1.67 11.10
CA SER A 292 6.72 -1.82 9.66
C SER A 292 7.96 -2.65 9.28
N HIS A 293 7.85 -3.46 8.23
CA HIS A 293 8.93 -4.36 7.78
C HIS A 293 10.27 -3.64 7.50
N ILE A 294 10.23 -2.38 7.11
CA ILE A 294 11.42 -1.55 6.84
C ILE A 294 12.32 -1.43 8.08
N ASN A 295 11.74 -1.45 9.29
CA ASN A 295 12.52 -1.33 10.53
C ASN A 295 13.42 -2.55 10.79
N PHE A 296 13.15 -3.71 10.15
CA PHE A 296 14.00 -4.90 10.27
C PHE A 296 15.33 -4.77 9.50
N TYR A 297 15.47 -3.80 8.61
CA TYR A 297 16.75 -3.48 7.95
C TYR A 297 17.62 -2.52 8.76
N ASP A 298 17.08 -1.91 9.82
CA ASP A 298 17.83 -1.03 10.74
C ASP A 298 18.34 -1.83 11.94
N ASN A 299 19.65 -2.11 11.97
CA ASN A 299 20.29 -2.81 13.09
C ASN A 299 20.15 -2.08 14.43
N SER A 300 19.91 -0.77 14.43
CA SER A 300 19.73 0.06 15.61
C SER A 300 18.29 0.06 16.15
N PHE A 301 17.36 -0.60 15.46
CA PHE A 301 15.94 -0.58 15.79
C PHE A 301 15.64 -1.02 17.24
N VAL A 302 16.16 -2.17 17.66
CA VAL A 302 15.95 -2.69 19.03
C VAL A 302 16.54 -1.74 20.08
N ASP A 303 17.73 -1.19 19.81
CA ASP A 303 18.36 -0.23 20.72
C ASP A 303 17.57 1.07 20.81
N TYR A 304 16.92 1.48 19.71
CA TYR A 304 16.03 2.63 19.72
C TYR A 304 14.83 2.40 20.65
N LEU A 305 14.15 1.24 20.54
CA LEU A 305 13.04 0.89 21.44
C LEU A 305 13.48 0.86 22.91
N LEU A 306 14.62 0.26 23.20
CA LEU A 306 15.15 0.21 24.57
C LEU A 306 15.51 1.60 25.11
N ARG A 307 16.05 2.50 24.30
CA ARG A 307 16.29 3.91 24.69
C ARG A 307 14.97 4.64 24.94
N LEU A 308 13.96 4.39 24.12
CA LEU A 308 12.64 4.99 24.27
C LEU A 308 11.98 4.55 25.59
N LEU A 309 12.00 3.26 25.90
CA LEU A 309 11.49 2.74 27.19
C LEU A 309 12.22 3.36 28.39
N ARG A 310 13.58 3.48 28.34
CA ARG A 310 14.34 4.15 29.38
C ARG A 310 13.98 5.62 29.54
N LYS A 311 13.75 6.35 28.42
CA LYS A 311 13.34 7.76 28.44
C LYS A 311 12.03 7.96 29.21
N TYR A 312 11.11 7.03 29.13
CA TYR A 312 9.80 7.09 29.77
C TYR A 312 9.68 6.23 31.03
N ASP A 313 10.79 5.63 31.50
CA ASP A 313 10.84 4.73 32.64
C ASP A 313 9.81 3.61 32.58
N LEU A 314 9.82 2.88 31.48
CA LEU A 314 8.88 1.78 31.18
C LEU A 314 9.62 0.45 31.09
N LYS A 315 8.87 -0.65 31.29
CA LYS A 315 9.39 -2.01 31.14
C LYS A 315 9.00 -2.58 29.76
N PRO A 316 9.83 -3.47 29.16
CA PRO A 316 9.56 -4.02 27.83
C PRO A 316 8.18 -4.71 27.70
N TRP A 317 7.71 -5.43 28.73
CA TRP A 317 6.41 -6.10 28.72
C TRP A 317 5.20 -5.16 28.59
N MET A 318 5.39 -3.85 28.86
CA MET A 318 4.33 -2.84 28.72
C MET A 318 4.09 -2.44 27.26
N LEU A 319 5.03 -2.77 26.36
CA LEU A 319 4.96 -2.46 24.96
C LEU A 319 4.95 -3.75 24.16
N TRP A 320 3.81 -4.08 23.56
CA TRP A 320 3.64 -5.23 22.67
C TRP A 320 3.99 -4.83 21.24
N LEU A 321 4.63 -5.71 20.49
CA LEU A 321 5.11 -5.42 19.14
C LEU A 321 4.33 -6.22 18.11
N GLU A 322 3.60 -5.54 17.23
CA GLU A 322 2.81 -6.17 16.16
C GLU A 322 3.62 -6.24 14.86
N LEU A 323 3.81 -7.44 14.35
CA LEU A 323 4.58 -7.75 13.16
C LEU A 323 3.68 -8.41 12.12
N THR A 324 3.79 -7.99 10.85
CA THR A 324 3.06 -8.63 9.75
C THR A 324 3.88 -9.75 9.11
N GLU A 325 3.22 -10.72 8.45
CA GLU A 325 3.89 -11.78 7.68
C GLU A 325 4.81 -11.25 6.58
N LYS A 326 4.54 -10.06 6.04
CA LYS A 326 5.40 -9.38 5.05
C LYS A 326 6.81 -9.15 5.57
N SER A 327 6.97 -8.90 6.87
CA SER A 327 8.27 -8.70 7.51
C SER A 327 9.18 -9.92 7.38
N TYR A 328 8.61 -11.11 7.40
CA TYR A 328 9.33 -12.37 7.20
C TYR A 328 9.73 -12.58 5.72
N SER A 329 8.83 -12.28 4.77
CA SER A 329 9.02 -12.61 3.35
C SER A 329 10.23 -11.92 2.72
N HIS A 330 10.57 -10.72 3.20
CA HIS A 330 11.61 -9.88 2.60
C HIS A 330 13.04 -10.17 3.08
N ALA A 331 13.23 -10.62 4.33
CA ALA A 331 14.54 -10.89 4.90
C ALA A 331 14.46 -11.91 6.06
N PRO A 332 14.26 -13.21 5.79
CA PRO A 332 13.96 -14.21 6.83
C PRO A 332 15.02 -14.28 7.93
N GLU A 333 16.30 -14.32 7.59
CA GLU A 333 17.39 -14.45 8.58
C GLU A 333 17.48 -13.24 9.49
N GLN A 334 17.43 -12.04 8.92
CA GLN A 334 17.48 -10.78 9.67
C GLN A 334 16.27 -10.65 10.59
N PHE A 335 15.09 -11.03 10.10
CA PHE A 335 13.86 -11.06 10.87
C PHE A 335 13.99 -11.94 12.12
N PHE A 336 14.43 -13.19 11.96
CA PHE A 336 14.61 -14.09 13.12
C PHE A 336 15.66 -13.61 14.11
N LYS A 337 16.74 -13.01 13.64
CA LYS A 337 17.78 -12.42 14.50
C LYS A 337 17.20 -11.30 15.37
N ILE A 338 16.47 -10.38 14.78
CA ILE A 338 15.84 -9.26 15.50
C ILE A 338 14.76 -9.78 16.44
N LEU A 339 13.92 -10.70 16.00
CA LEU A 339 12.86 -11.29 16.82
C LEU A 339 13.42 -11.93 18.09
N ARG A 340 14.46 -12.76 17.96
CA ARG A 340 15.13 -13.37 19.13
C ARG A 340 15.67 -12.30 20.08
N ARG A 341 16.25 -11.23 19.56
CA ARG A 341 16.76 -10.11 20.38
C ARG A 341 15.63 -9.38 21.11
N LEU A 342 14.51 -9.10 20.45
CA LEU A 342 13.33 -8.48 21.07
C LEU A 342 12.80 -9.35 22.22
N LYS A 343 12.67 -10.65 22.01
CA LYS A 343 12.24 -11.61 23.02
C LYS A 343 13.21 -11.66 24.20
N SER A 344 14.53 -11.70 23.96
CA SER A 344 15.54 -11.72 25.02
C SER A 344 15.55 -10.41 25.84
N CYS A 345 15.07 -9.30 25.28
CA CYS A 345 14.89 -8.04 26.00
C CYS A 345 13.56 -7.98 26.79
N GLY A 346 12.67 -8.98 26.68
CA GLY A 346 11.42 -9.06 27.41
C GLY A 346 10.21 -8.41 26.74
N PHE A 347 10.29 -8.11 25.44
CA PHE A 347 9.13 -7.66 24.66
C PHE A 347 8.18 -8.82 24.38
N GLN A 348 6.88 -8.52 24.36
CA GLN A 348 5.86 -9.42 23.85
C GLN A 348 5.67 -9.16 22.35
N VAL A 349 5.60 -10.22 21.57
CA VAL A 349 5.49 -10.12 20.12
C VAL A 349 4.20 -10.74 19.63
N ILE A 350 3.49 -9.99 18.79
CA ILE A 350 2.22 -10.38 18.16
C ILE A 350 2.45 -10.52 16.66
N MET A 351 2.03 -11.63 16.09
CA MET A 351 1.94 -11.79 14.63
C MET A 351 0.58 -11.34 14.15
N ASP A 352 0.55 -10.24 13.40
CA ASP A 352 -0.68 -9.66 12.84
C ASP A 352 -1.09 -10.31 11.51
N ALA A 353 -2.42 -10.31 11.24
CA ALA A 353 -3.04 -10.83 10.02
C ALA A 353 -2.67 -12.30 9.71
N PHE A 354 -2.57 -13.13 10.74
CA PHE A 354 -2.24 -14.55 10.61
C PHE A 354 -3.29 -15.31 9.78
N GLY A 355 -2.81 -16.08 8.79
CA GLY A 355 -3.68 -16.86 7.90
C GLY A 355 -4.08 -16.14 6.62
N SER A 356 -3.66 -14.89 6.43
CA SER A 356 -3.92 -14.14 5.18
C SER A 356 -3.07 -14.62 4.00
N ASN A 357 -1.97 -15.35 4.26
CA ASN A 357 -1.04 -15.88 3.25
C ASN A 357 -0.68 -17.34 3.51
N PHE A 358 -0.25 -18.06 2.46
CA PHE A 358 0.08 -19.52 2.53
C PHE A 358 1.29 -19.89 3.41
N SER A 359 2.05 -18.93 3.92
CA SER A 359 3.27 -19.17 4.70
C SER A 359 3.07 -19.31 6.22
N SER A 360 1.86 -19.07 6.71
CA SER A 360 1.54 -18.92 8.14
C SER A 360 1.91 -20.12 9.02
N VAL A 361 1.68 -21.35 8.56
CA VAL A 361 1.98 -22.57 9.34
C VAL A 361 3.50 -22.77 9.52
N ARG A 362 4.29 -22.46 8.49
CA ARG A 362 5.75 -22.54 8.58
C ARG A 362 6.33 -21.50 9.53
N LEU A 363 5.65 -20.37 9.67
CA LEU A 363 6.00 -19.34 10.63
C LEU A 363 5.77 -19.84 12.07
N LEU A 364 4.64 -20.45 12.38
CA LEU A 364 4.37 -21.00 13.72
C LEU A 364 5.42 -22.04 14.14
N GLN A 365 5.93 -22.85 13.22
CA GLN A 365 6.95 -23.86 13.51
C GLN A 365 8.28 -23.25 13.99
N ASN A 366 8.63 -22.05 13.50
CA ASN A 366 9.94 -21.44 13.71
C ASN A 366 9.91 -20.15 14.56
N LEU A 367 8.71 -19.61 14.84
CA LEU A 367 8.55 -18.32 15.50
C LEU A 367 8.27 -18.48 17.00
N ALA A 368 9.11 -17.83 17.79
CA ALA A 368 8.85 -17.58 19.21
C ALA A 368 7.99 -16.31 19.35
N VAL A 369 6.75 -16.30 18.83
CA VAL A 369 5.77 -15.24 19.08
C VAL A 369 4.93 -15.59 20.29
N ASP A 370 4.45 -14.58 21.01
CA ASP A 370 3.61 -14.76 22.18
C ASP A 370 2.13 -14.85 21.81
N MET A 371 1.76 -14.16 20.74
CA MET A 371 0.36 -14.05 20.30
C MET A 371 0.25 -14.00 18.79
N ILE A 372 -0.88 -14.44 18.26
CA ILE A 372 -1.30 -14.26 16.86
C ILE A 372 -2.63 -13.51 16.81
N LYS A 373 -2.79 -12.60 15.84
CA LYS A 373 -4.05 -11.90 15.54
C LYS A 373 -4.69 -12.53 14.31
N ILE A 374 -5.96 -12.85 14.42
CA ILE A 374 -6.77 -13.48 13.36
C ILE A 374 -7.93 -12.56 13.05
N ASP A 375 -8.04 -12.10 11.79
CA ASP A 375 -9.20 -11.35 11.32
C ASP A 375 -10.29 -12.31 10.83
N LEU A 376 -11.45 -12.28 11.48
CA LEU A 376 -12.59 -13.14 11.12
C LEU A 376 -13.06 -12.95 9.69
N HIS A 377 -12.98 -11.76 9.13
CA HIS A 377 -13.36 -11.53 7.73
C HIS A 377 -12.54 -12.36 6.73
N SER A 378 -11.33 -12.78 7.09
CA SER A 378 -10.50 -13.64 6.24
C SER A 378 -11.01 -15.08 6.17
N PHE A 379 -11.78 -15.52 7.16
CA PHE A 379 -12.29 -16.90 7.29
C PHE A 379 -13.77 -17.02 6.93
N TYR A 380 -14.54 -15.95 7.08
CA TYR A 380 -15.96 -15.91 6.78
C TYR A 380 -16.24 -15.04 5.55
N THR A 381 -16.10 -15.62 4.37
CA THR A 381 -16.57 -14.97 3.12
C THR A 381 -18.10 -15.00 2.98
N GLN A 382 -18.77 -15.89 3.74
CA GLN A 382 -20.23 -15.97 3.91
C GLN A 382 -20.54 -16.27 5.38
N PRO A 383 -21.64 -15.71 5.95
CA PRO A 383 -21.94 -15.81 7.40
C PRO A 383 -22.07 -17.24 7.97
N ASP A 384 -22.42 -18.22 7.14
CA ASP A 384 -22.66 -19.61 7.55
C ASP A 384 -21.72 -20.59 6.83
N ASN A 385 -20.42 -20.38 6.92
CA ASN A 385 -19.44 -21.31 6.37
C ASN A 385 -18.92 -22.28 7.46
N PRO A 386 -19.45 -23.54 7.54
CA PRO A 386 -19.00 -24.52 8.55
C PRO A 386 -17.51 -24.89 8.45
N ARG A 387 -16.92 -24.74 7.25
CA ARG A 387 -15.49 -24.97 7.05
C ARG A 387 -14.65 -23.87 7.69
N GLY A 388 -15.14 -22.63 7.70
CA GLY A 388 -14.50 -21.52 8.42
C GLY A 388 -14.38 -21.78 9.91
N ASP A 389 -15.44 -22.28 10.55
CA ASP A 389 -15.45 -22.66 11.97
C ASP A 389 -14.45 -23.77 12.28
N ILE A 390 -14.38 -24.83 11.43
CA ILE A 390 -13.43 -25.94 11.59
C ILE A 390 -11.99 -25.44 11.47
N ILE A 391 -11.69 -24.63 10.47
CA ILE A 391 -10.34 -24.10 10.25
C ILE A 391 -9.95 -23.22 11.43
N LEU A 392 -10.79 -22.30 11.83
CA LEU A 392 -10.53 -21.36 12.93
C LEU A 392 -10.31 -22.08 14.26
N SER A 393 -11.19 -23.01 14.63
CA SER A 393 -11.04 -23.80 15.85
C SER A 393 -9.77 -24.65 15.83
N THR A 394 -9.40 -25.20 14.68
CA THR A 394 -8.15 -25.97 14.52
C THR A 394 -6.91 -25.08 14.69
N ILE A 395 -6.93 -23.86 14.17
CA ILE A 395 -5.82 -22.90 14.34
C ILE A 395 -5.69 -22.50 15.81
N ILE A 396 -6.80 -22.25 16.48
CA ILE A 396 -6.81 -21.88 17.91
C ILE A 396 -6.29 -23.06 18.78
N ASP A 397 -6.73 -24.28 18.52
CA ASP A 397 -6.23 -25.46 19.21
C ASP A 397 -4.72 -25.67 18.95
N LEU A 398 -4.26 -25.49 17.72
CA LEU A 398 -2.85 -25.53 17.39
C LEU A 398 -2.04 -24.47 18.14
N ALA A 399 -2.51 -23.24 18.16
CA ALA A 399 -1.86 -22.13 18.85
C ALA A 399 -1.76 -22.41 20.37
N SER A 400 -2.85 -22.90 20.97
CA SER A 400 -2.89 -23.30 22.39
C SER A 400 -1.86 -24.38 22.71
N LYS A 401 -1.72 -25.41 21.86
CA LYS A 401 -0.70 -26.47 22.01
C LYS A 401 0.73 -25.98 21.88
N LEU A 402 0.93 -24.83 21.22
CA LEU A 402 2.23 -24.18 21.06
C LEU A 402 2.48 -23.08 22.11
N ASP A 403 1.60 -22.92 23.10
CA ASP A 403 1.63 -21.83 24.12
C ASP A 403 1.59 -20.45 23.50
N VAL A 404 0.85 -20.29 22.39
CA VAL A 404 0.63 -19.02 21.68
C VAL A 404 -0.80 -18.58 21.89
N LYS A 405 -0.99 -17.35 22.41
CA LYS A 405 -2.33 -16.79 22.61
C LYS A 405 -2.93 -16.31 21.29
N VAL A 406 -4.26 -16.38 21.19
CA VAL A 406 -4.99 -15.94 19.98
C VAL A 406 -5.81 -14.69 20.29
N ILE A 407 -5.59 -13.65 19.49
CA ILE A 407 -6.41 -12.43 19.46
C ILE A 407 -7.29 -12.49 18.24
N ILE A 408 -8.60 -12.40 18.42
CA ILE A 408 -9.57 -12.40 17.32
C ILE A 408 -10.05 -10.98 17.06
N GLU A 409 -9.94 -10.56 15.79
CA GLU A 409 -10.42 -9.25 15.33
C GLU A 409 -11.74 -9.35 14.58
N SER A 410 -12.42 -8.19 14.41
CA SER A 410 -13.66 -8.06 13.64
C SER A 410 -14.83 -8.88 14.23
N VAL A 411 -14.90 -8.97 15.56
CA VAL A 411 -16.03 -9.57 16.27
C VAL A 411 -17.17 -8.54 16.34
N GLU A 412 -18.15 -8.67 15.44
CA GLU A 412 -19.22 -7.67 15.26
C GLU A 412 -20.58 -8.10 15.84
N THR A 413 -20.76 -9.37 16.20
CA THR A 413 -22.02 -9.88 16.73
C THR A 413 -21.85 -10.64 18.05
N LYS A 414 -22.90 -10.65 18.88
CA LYS A 414 -22.90 -11.35 20.17
C LYS A 414 -22.67 -12.86 20.00
N GLU A 415 -23.22 -13.43 18.93
CA GLU A 415 -23.07 -14.85 18.59
C GLU A 415 -21.60 -15.20 18.29
N LEU A 416 -20.91 -14.31 17.56
CA LEU A 416 -19.47 -14.48 17.29
C LEU A 416 -18.65 -14.35 18.56
N ALA A 417 -18.99 -13.40 19.45
CA ALA A 417 -18.33 -13.24 20.74
C ALA A 417 -18.50 -14.48 21.63
N GLU A 418 -19.70 -15.06 21.68
CA GLU A 418 -19.97 -16.30 22.41
C GLU A 418 -19.23 -17.51 21.83
N LYS A 419 -19.09 -17.59 20.51
CA LYS A 419 -18.22 -18.60 19.86
C LYS A 419 -16.76 -18.42 20.29
N CYS A 420 -16.25 -17.20 20.23
CA CYS A 420 -14.86 -16.88 20.62
C CYS A 420 -14.57 -17.21 22.10
N SER A 421 -15.54 -16.94 22.98
CA SER A 421 -15.45 -17.27 24.41
C SER A 421 -15.26 -18.78 24.67
N LYS A 422 -15.91 -19.64 23.85
CA LYS A 422 -15.75 -21.11 23.94
C LYS A 422 -14.34 -21.60 23.58
N TRP A 423 -13.58 -20.77 22.87
CA TRP A 423 -12.21 -21.10 22.41
C TRP A 423 -11.13 -20.45 23.29
N ASP A 424 -11.50 -19.84 24.44
CA ASP A 424 -10.56 -19.13 25.32
C ASP A 424 -9.74 -18.05 24.57
N ALA A 425 -10.36 -17.44 23.56
CA ALA A 425 -9.72 -16.46 22.71
C ALA A 425 -9.82 -15.04 23.30
N ILE A 426 -8.75 -14.25 23.09
CA ILE A 426 -8.73 -12.81 23.39
C ILE A 426 -9.44 -12.07 22.26
N ILE A 427 -10.29 -11.11 22.54
CA ILE A 427 -10.99 -10.34 21.50
C ILE A 427 -10.42 -8.93 21.37
N CYS A 428 -10.02 -8.59 20.15
CA CYS A 428 -9.69 -7.23 19.77
C CYS A 428 -10.79 -6.67 18.87
N LYS A 429 -11.31 -5.47 19.16
CA LYS A 429 -12.44 -4.83 18.48
C LYS A 429 -13.80 -5.43 18.84
N ALA A 430 -14.40 -4.90 19.85
CA ALA A 430 -15.80 -5.11 20.06
C ALA A 430 -16.55 -3.80 19.84
N SER A 431 -17.15 -3.63 18.67
CA SER A 431 -18.26 -2.69 18.48
C SER A 431 -19.49 -3.07 19.30
N ILE A 432 -19.45 -4.24 19.94
CA ILE A 432 -20.55 -4.88 20.66
C ILE A 432 -20.41 -4.80 22.18
N ILE A 433 -19.28 -4.28 22.71
CA ILE A 433 -19.10 -4.20 24.15
C ILE A 433 -20.08 -3.19 24.72
N PRO A 434 -20.95 -3.61 25.68
CA PRO A 434 -21.97 -2.75 26.24
C PRO A 434 -21.40 -1.49 26.88
N ASP A 435 -22.09 -0.35 26.75
CA ASP A 435 -21.73 0.97 27.28
C ASP A 435 -21.56 1.02 28.83
N HIS A 436 -21.88 -0.08 29.56
CA HIS A 436 -21.79 -0.17 31.01
C HIS A 436 -20.51 -0.82 31.55
N LEU A 437 -19.60 -1.29 30.69
CA LEU A 437 -18.24 -1.63 31.15
C LEU A 437 -17.61 -0.41 31.84
N PRO A 438 -16.86 -0.60 32.94
CA PRO A 438 -16.56 0.49 33.86
C PRO A 438 -16.15 1.76 33.12
N LEU A 439 -17.06 2.74 33.13
CA LEU A 439 -16.89 4.07 32.54
C LEU A 439 -15.52 4.68 32.89
N MET A 440 -14.92 4.28 34.01
CA MET A 440 -13.60 4.68 34.43
C MET A 440 -12.49 4.26 33.46
N ILE A 441 -12.60 3.13 32.76
CA ILE A 441 -11.55 2.67 31.84
C ILE A 441 -11.71 3.38 30.50
N ILE A 442 -12.94 3.49 30.00
CA ILE A 442 -13.26 4.28 28.80
C ILE A 442 -13.03 5.77 29.04
N LEU A 443 -13.39 6.30 30.22
CA LEU A 443 -13.12 7.69 30.61
C LEU A 443 -11.62 7.97 30.81
N ASN A 444 -10.85 7.04 31.33
CA ASN A 444 -9.40 7.20 31.44
C ASN A 444 -8.73 7.22 30.04
N PHE A 445 -9.15 6.35 29.14
CA PHE A 445 -8.76 6.44 27.71
C PHE A 445 -9.26 7.74 27.08
N TYR A 446 -10.50 8.17 27.35
CA TYR A 446 -11.10 9.37 26.75
C TYR A 446 -10.58 10.68 27.37
N LEU A 447 -10.36 10.74 28.69
CA LEU A 447 -9.81 11.91 29.37
C LEU A 447 -8.34 12.17 29.00
N ILE A 448 -7.58 11.11 28.79
CA ILE A 448 -6.21 11.23 28.27
C ILE A 448 -6.25 11.76 26.83
N ILE A 449 -7.12 11.26 25.99
CA ILE A 449 -7.28 11.74 24.61
C ILE A 449 -7.80 13.19 24.59
N SER A 450 -8.81 13.55 25.39
CA SER A 450 -9.43 14.89 25.35
C SER A 450 -8.49 16.00 25.85
N LYS A 451 -7.60 15.72 26.82
CA LYS A 451 -6.59 16.68 27.27
C LYS A 451 -5.43 16.87 26.30
N PHE A 452 -5.19 15.93 25.38
CA PHE A 452 -4.12 16.03 24.38
C PHE A 452 -4.54 16.73 23.08
N ILE A 453 -5.83 16.74 22.78
CA ILE A 453 -6.36 17.37 21.57
C ILE A 453 -6.68 18.87 21.78
N GLN A 454 -6.52 19.38 22.99
CA GLN A 454 -6.57 20.83 23.23
C GLN A 454 -5.19 21.48 22.95
N PRO A 455 -5.03 22.21 21.83
CA PRO A 455 -5.70 23.48 21.56
C PRO A 455 -6.44 23.57 20.21
N MET A 456 -6.53 22.54 19.38
CA MET A 456 -7.08 22.69 18.02
C MET A 456 -8.56 22.35 17.82
N LEU A 457 -9.24 21.70 18.76
CA LEU A 457 -10.62 21.22 18.55
C LEU A 457 -11.66 21.74 19.55
N TYR A 458 -11.39 22.85 20.25
CA TYR A 458 -12.32 23.40 21.24
C TYR A 458 -13.67 23.88 20.64
N ASN A 459 -13.81 23.92 19.32
CA ASN A 459 -15.00 24.50 18.68
C ASN A 459 -16.02 23.52 18.10
N LYS A 460 -15.89 22.18 18.18
CA LYS A 460 -16.86 21.29 17.50
C LYS A 460 -17.30 20.00 18.21
N PHE A 461 -16.77 19.63 19.37
CA PHE A 461 -17.35 18.52 20.14
C PHE A 461 -18.08 19.09 21.38
N SER A 462 -19.36 19.24 21.20
CA SER A 462 -20.22 19.87 22.21
C SER A 462 -20.29 19.01 23.47
N PHE A 463 -20.12 19.66 24.60
CA PHE A 463 -20.46 19.26 25.98
C PHE A 463 -21.83 18.55 26.13
N LEU A 464 -22.64 18.54 25.09
CA LEU A 464 -23.98 17.95 25.03
C LEU A 464 -23.99 16.40 24.97
N GLN A 465 -22.98 15.76 24.43
CA GLN A 465 -22.97 14.28 24.39
C GLN A 465 -22.58 13.66 25.73
N VAL A 466 -21.71 14.30 26.49
CA VAL A 466 -21.33 13.84 27.83
C VAL A 466 -22.46 14.09 28.84
N LYS A 467 -23.19 15.20 28.70
CA LYS A 467 -24.38 15.48 29.53
C LYS A 467 -25.52 14.48 29.28
N ASN A 468 -25.71 14.03 28.05
CA ASN A 468 -26.75 13.05 27.72
C ASN A 468 -26.46 11.63 28.26
N LEU A 469 -25.17 11.27 28.38
CA LEU A 469 -24.76 10.01 29.01
C LEU A 469 -24.92 10.05 30.54
N SER A 470 -24.64 11.19 31.20
CA SER A 470 -24.79 11.36 32.64
C SER A 470 -26.28 11.44 33.09
N ALA A 471 -27.16 11.94 32.23
CA ALA A 471 -28.60 12.04 32.53
C ALA A 471 -29.34 10.68 32.48
N LYS A 472 -28.79 9.68 31.76
CA LYS A 472 -29.37 8.34 31.67
C LYS A 472 -28.94 7.38 32.80
N GLN A 473 -27.83 7.65 33.49
CA GLN A 473 -27.24 6.74 34.47
C GLN A 473 -27.03 7.41 35.83
N LYS A 474 -27.90 8.03 36.46
CA LYS A 474 -27.90 8.48 37.91
C LYS A 474 -26.51 8.35 38.63
N CYS A 475 -25.41 8.77 38.03
CA CYS A 475 -24.11 8.76 38.63
C CYS A 475 -23.65 10.20 38.84
N PRO A 476 -23.22 10.61 40.05
CA PRO A 476 -22.82 11.99 40.33
C PRO A 476 -21.48 12.28 39.66
N LEU A 477 -21.50 12.98 38.51
CA LEU A 477 -20.33 13.54 37.88
C LEU A 477 -19.87 14.79 38.61
N ILE A 478 -18.78 14.73 39.35
CA ILE A 478 -18.07 15.92 39.82
C ILE A 478 -17.28 16.50 38.63
N VAL A 479 -17.81 17.52 38.01
CA VAL A 479 -17.13 18.30 36.98
C VAL A 479 -16.29 19.40 37.69
N PRO A 480 -14.96 19.40 37.55
CA PRO A 480 -14.17 20.53 38.11
C PRO A 480 -14.44 21.78 37.28
N THR A 481 -14.90 22.86 37.90
CA THR A 481 -14.95 24.19 37.29
C THR A 481 -13.55 24.74 37.03
N PRO A 482 -13.34 25.51 35.93
CA PRO A 482 -12.05 26.12 35.65
C PRO A 482 -11.74 27.17 36.73
N GLY A 483 -10.79 26.88 37.61
CA GLY A 483 -10.33 27.84 38.64
C GLY A 483 -9.80 27.26 39.94
N THR A 484 -10.00 25.99 40.24
CA THR A 484 -9.55 25.39 41.52
C THR A 484 -8.62 24.21 41.30
N LEU A 485 -7.37 24.50 41.00
CA LEU A 485 -6.24 23.58 41.11
C LEU A 485 -5.40 23.97 42.30
N LYS A 486 -5.87 23.68 43.54
CA LYS A 486 -5.04 23.51 44.71
C LYS A 486 -5.79 22.62 45.72
N GLY A 487 -5.24 21.41 45.85
CA GLY A 487 -5.24 20.60 47.06
C GLY A 487 -6.56 20.11 47.65
N HIS A 488 -6.56 18.82 47.92
CA HIS A 488 -7.45 18.03 48.76
C HIS A 488 -8.66 17.34 48.11
N PHE A 489 -8.42 16.09 47.81
CA PHE A 489 -9.48 15.11 47.69
C PHE A 489 -10.04 14.79 49.08
N LEU A 490 -11.25 15.17 49.37
CA LEU A 490 -12.07 14.63 50.44
C LEU A 490 -13.10 13.68 49.86
N VAL A 491 -12.90 12.40 50.10
CA VAL A 491 -13.94 11.37 49.93
C VAL A 491 -14.91 11.55 51.09
N LYS A 492 -16.18 11.83 50.81
CA LYS A 492 -17.29 11.58 51.75
C LYS A 492 -18.24 10.60 51.12
N GLY A 493 -18.60 9.63 51.92
CA GLY A 493 -19.36 8.42 51.78
C GLY A 493 -20.70 8.45 51.05
#